data_9d762fa584b1a0b2bcf38755e7731e63
#
_entry.id   9d762fa584b1a0b2bcf38755e7731e63
#
_cell.length_a   1.000
_cell.length_b   1.000
_cell.length_c   1.000
_cell.angle_alpha   90.00
_cell.angle_beta   90.00
_cell.angle_gamma   90.00
#
_symmetry.space_group_name_H-M   'P 1'
#
loop_
_entity.id
_entity.type
_entity.pdbx_description
1 polymer ?
#
loop_
_entity_poly.entity_id
_entity_poly.type
_entity_poly.pdbx_seq_one_letter_code
_entity_poly.pdbx_strand_id
1 'polypeptide(L)'
;MQTWLLGLAIVGVTVLVAHLGLRVVRRRVPLPVLETQHEVAGFMIGVLGAIYAVLLAFVVVVVWDQFTESKTNVEKEANQLNDLSRIAQGFSPPAQQHMLDGIRSYIQAVIDDEWPTMSDGKASPRAQAAMEELWHMYREVDPQTNRENALYSEALDRLSDVSDNRRLRINASQDDIPIIVRVLLWGGGLITIAFTYFFGVKSVRSQALMTAALAGVVSFILFIVVALDNPFHGYLRVTPQPMQDVLNRIKTIPTQP
;
A
#
# COMPACT_ATOMS: atom_id res chain seq x y z
N MET A 1 -5.35 -16.60 -2.11
CA MET A 1 -4.69 -17.82 -1.63
C MET A 1 -3.16 -17.73 -1.65
N GLN A 2 -2.53 -17.13 -2.65
CA GLN A 2 -1.05 -17.07 -2.77
C GLN A 2 -0.33 -16.22 -1.70
N THR A 3 -0.92 -15.14 -1.20
CA THR A 3 -0.31 -14.25 -0.20
C THR A 3 -0.05 -14.96 1.13
N TRP A 4 -1.01 -15.75 1.59
CA TRP A 4 -0.87 -16.51 2.85
C TRP A 4 0.20 -17.59 2.75
N LEU A 5 0.30 -18.24 1.57
CA LEU A 5 1.34 -19.24 1.31
C LEU A 5 2.73 -18.59 1.30
N LEU A 6 2.86 -17.39 0.74
CA LEU A 6 4.12 -16.65 0.72
C LEU A 6 4.51 -16.18 2.12
N GLY A 7 3.54 -15.65 2.89
CA GLY A 7 3.74 -15.29 4.29
C GLY A 7 4.17 -16.50 5.14
N LEU A 8 3.49 -17.63 5.00
CA LEU A 8 3.86 -18.88 5.67
C LEU A 8 5.25 -19.39 5.26
N ALA A 9 5.62 -19.26 3.98
CA ALA A 9 6.94 -19.63 3.49
C ALA A 9 8.03 -18.74 4.10
N ILE A 10 7.83 -17.42 4.16
CA ILE A 10 8.77 -16.48 4.79
C ILE A 10 8.95 -16.82 6.28
N VAL A 11 7.84 -16.99 7.01
CA VAL A 11 7.88 -17.38 8.42
C VAL A 11 8.61 -18.70 8.58
N GLY A 12 8.29 -19.72 7.78
CA GLY A 12 8.94 -21.03 7.83
C GLY A 12 10.44 -20.97 7.57
N VAL A 13 10.87 -20.19 6.56
CA VAL A 13 12.30 -20.00 6.26
C VAL A 13 12.99 -19.27 7.41
N THR A 14 12.39 -18.20 7.96
CA THR A 14 12.96 -17.45 9.09
C THR A 14 13.11 -18.34 10.33
N VAL A 15 12.10 -19.12 10.66
CA VAL A 15 12.15 -20.07 11.77
C VAL A 15 13.23 -21.14 11.55
N LEU A 16 13.37 -21.64 10.32
CA LEU A 16 14.42 -22.61 9.99
C LEU A 16 15.82 -22.00 10.16
N VAL A 17 16.04 -20.79 9.64
CA VAL A 17 17.32 -20.04 9.77
C VAL A 17 17.62 -19.77 11.25
N ALA A 18 16.63 -19.32 12.03
CA ALA A 18 16.77 -19.10 13.46
C ALA A 18 17.15 -20.40 14.20
N HIS A 19 16.54 -21.51 13.83
CA HIS A 19 16.87 -22.82 14.41
C HIS A 19 18.28 -23.29 14.03
N LEU A 20 18.72 -23.05 12.80
CA LEU A 20 20.10 -23.34 12.38
C LEU A 20 21.11 -22.48 13.13
N GLY A 21 20.85 -21.17 13.28
CA GLY A 21 21.67 -20.27 14.09
C GLY A 21 21.80 -20.72 15.54
N LEU A 22 20.67 -21.11 16.17
CA LEU A 22 20.68 -21.66 17.51
C LEU A 22 21.57 -22.92 17.61
N ARG A 23 21.46 -23.85 16.64
CA ARG A 23 22.30 -25.06 16.62
C ARG A 23 23.78 -24.74 16.50
N VAL A 24 24.15 -23.74 15.67
CA VAL A 24 25.55 -23.31 15.52
C VAL A 24 26.09 -22.75 16.83
N VAL A 25 25.35 -21.84 17.48
CA VAL A 25 25.76 -21.25 18.76
C VAL A 25 25.91 -22.36 19.84
N ARG A 26 24.93 -23.27 19.96
CA ARG A 26 24.96 -24.37 20.92
C ARG A 26 26.10 -25.37 20.69
N ARG A 27 26.61 -25.50 19.48
CA ARG A 27 27.78 -26.33 19.18
C ARG A 27 29.10 -25.63 19.49
N ARG A 28 29.14 -24.31 19.43
CA ARG A 28 30.39 -23.52 19.63
C ARG A 28 30.54 -22.99 21.05
N VAL A 29 29.44 -22.72 21.75
CA VAL A 29 29.43 -22.12 23.07
C VAL A 29 28.98 -23.16 24.09
N PRO A 30 29.83 -23.51 25.07
CA PRO A 30 29.47 -24.46 26.12
C PRO A 30 28.32 -23.94 27.00
N LEU A 31 27.42 -24.85 27.39
CA LEU A 31 26.24 -24.52 28.19
C LEU A 31 26.56 -23.77 29.51
N PRO A 32 27.60 -24.14 30.29
CA PRO A 32 27.96 -23.41 31.52
C PRO A 32 28.24 -21.91 31.28
N VAL A 33 28.82 -21.55 30.13
CA VAL A 33 29.09 -20.14 29.78
C VAL A 33 27.79 -19.41 29.54
N LEU A 34 26.82 -20.04 28.86
CA LEU A 34 25.49 -19.45 28.62
C LEU A 34 24.69 -19.34 29.92
N GLU A 35 24.81 -20.29 30.84
CA GLU A 35 24.12 -20.24 32.12
C GLU A 35 24.61 -19.12 33.04
N THR A 36 25.89 -18.76 33.01
CA THR A 36 26.45 -17.64 33.82
C THR A 36 25.95 -16.27 33.31
N GLN A 37 25.58 -16.16 32.04
CA GLN A 37 25.09 -14.91 31.42
C GLN A 37 23.57 -14.81 31.34
N HIS A 38 22.85 -15.81 31.81
CA HIS A 38 21.41 -15.96 31.62
C HIS A 38 20.60 -14.74 32.14
N GLU A 39 20.92 -14.27 33.37
CA GLU A 39 20.20 -13.14 33.97
C GLU A 39 20.44 -11.83 33.19
N VAL A 40 21.70 -11.56 32.80
CA VAL A 40 22.06 -10.38 32.03
C VAL A 40 21.44 -10.43 30.65
N ALA A 41 21.52 -11.58 29.99
CA ALA A 41 20.87 -11.78 28.68
C ALA A 41 19.35 -11.61 28.77
N GLY A 42 18.71 -12.09 29.84
CA GLY A 42 17.28 -11.94 30.07
C GLY A 42 16.87 -10.48 30.25
N PHE A 43 17.63 -9.71 31.02
CA PHE A 43 17.39 -8.28 31.18
C PHE A 43 17.57 -7.50 29.87
N MET A 44 18.68 -7.76 29.16
CA MET A 44 18.98 -7.08 27.90
C MET A 44 17.96 -7.35 26.81
N ILE A 45 17.49 -8.59 26.66
CA ILE A 45 16.46 -8.89 25.66
C ILE A 45 15.11 -8.27 26.03
N GLY A 46 14.82 -8.14 27.33
CA GLY A 46 13.62 -7.41 27.78
C GLY A 46 13.64 -5.96 27.32
N VAL A 47 14.77 -5.26 27.50
CA VAL A 47 14.94 -3.86 27.06
C VAL A 47 14.93 -3.76 25.53
N LEU A 48 15.76 -4.54 24.85
CA LEU A 48 15.84 -4.53 23.38
C LEU A 48 14.51 -4.91 22.73
N GLY A 49 13.87 -5.95 23.27
CA GLY A 49 12.56 -6.38 22.77
C GLY A 49 11.48 -5.34 22.95
N ALA A 50 11.46 -4.62 24.08
CA ALA A 50 10.52 -3.52 24.30
C ALA A 50 10.74 -2.36 23.30
N ILE A 51 11.99 -1.93 23.10
CA ILE A 51 12.34 -0.87 22.13
C ILE A 51 11.92 -1.31 20.71
N TYR A 52 12.26 -2.53 20.34
CA TYR A 52 11.93 -3.06 19.03
C TYR A 52 10.43 -3.25 18.80
N ALA A 53 9.69 -3.68 19.83
CA ALA A 53 8.23 -3.81 19.76
C ALA A 53 7.55 -2.46 19.52
N VAL A 54 8.00 -1.39 20.22
CA VAL A 54 7.50 -0.03 20.00
C VAL A 54 7.79 0.44 18.57
N LEU A 55 9.00 0.22 18.07
CA LEU A 55 9.37 0.54 16.68
C LEU A 55 8.46 -0.17 15.69
N LEU A 56 8.29 -1.48 15.84
CA LEU A 56 7.40 -2.27 14.96
C LEU A 56 5.97 -1.76 15.00
N ALA A 57 5.43 -1.46 16.17
CA ALA A 57 4.09 -0.95 16.33
C ALA A 57 3.88 0.37 15.55
N PHE A 58 4.82 1.33 15.68
CA PHE A 58 4.76 2.58 14.94
C PHE A 58 4.82 2.36 13.43
N VAL A 59 5.71 1.52 12.95
CA VAL A 59 5.84 1.29 11.50
C VAL A 59 4.61 0.60 10.95
N VAL A 60 4.02 -0.37 11.67
CA VAL A 60 2.76 -1.02 11.25
C VAL A 60 1.64 -0.01 11.13
N VAL A 61 1.50 0.92 12.08
CA VAL A 61 0.47 1.98 12.02
C VAL A 61 0.71 2.89 10.81
N VAL A 62 1.96 3.34 10.59
CA VAL A 62 2.28 4.23 9.46
C VAL A 62 1.96 3.56 8.12
N VAL A 63 2.39 2.32 7.89
CA VAL A 63 2.12 1.64 6.61
C VAL A 63 0.64 1.32 6.42
N TRP A 64 -0.09 1.04 7.50
CA TRP A 64 -1.53 0.87 7.46
C TRP A 64 -2.26 2.15 7.07
N ASP A 65 -1.86 3.29 7.65
CA ASP A 65 -2.44 4.59 7.35
C ASP A 65 -2.15 4.97 5.88
N GLN A 66 -0.92 4.78 5.39
CA GLN A 66 -0.56 5.01 3.99
C GLN A 66 -1.38 4.15 3.02
N PHE A 67 -1.57 2.87 3.35
CA PHE A 67 -2.39 1.97 2.56
C PHE A 67 -3.87 2.42 2.52
N THR A 68 -4.41 2.81 3.67
CA THR A 68 -5.80 3.27 3.79
C THR A 68 -6.01 4.60 3.08
N GLU A 69 -5.06 5.52 3.18
CA GLU A 69 -5.08 6.81 2.48
C GLU A 69 -5.04 6.59 0.95
N SER A 70 -4.16 5.71 0.48
CA SER A 70 -4.08 5.36 -0.95
C SER A 70 -5.40 4.82 -1.48
N LYS A 71 -6.07 3.94 -0.73
CA LYS A 71 -7.40 3.43 -1.05
C LYS A 71 -8.43 4.55 -1.09
N THR A 72 -8.42 5.43 -0.10
CA THR A 72 -9.33 6.58 -0.01
C THR A 72 -9.15 7.55 -1.18
N ASN A 73 -7.90 7.81 -1.62
CA ASN A 73 -7.62 8.68 -2.75
C ASN A 73 -8.17 8.12 -4.07
N VAL A 74 -8.09 6.80 -4.28
CA VAL A 74 -8.71 6.12 -5.42
C VAL A 74 -10.24 6.24 -5.39
N GLU A 75 -10.85 6.03 -4.23
CA GLU A 75 -12.30 6.16 -4.05
C GLU A 75 -12.77 7.60 -4.28
N LYS A 76 -12.02 8.60 -3.81
CA LYS A 76 -12.32 10.02 -4.05
C LYS A 76 -12.22 10.36 -5.53
N GLU A 77 -11.12 9.98 -6.21
CA GLU A 77 -10.95 10.22 -7.66
C GLU A 77 -12.12 9.63 -8.45
N ALA A 78 -12.51 8.39 -8.14
CA ALA A 78 -13.66 7.74 -8.78
C ALA A 78 -14.99 8.46 -8.49
N ASN A 79 -15.20 8.92 -7.25
CA ASN A 79 -16.41 9.66 -6.88
C ASN A 79 -16.51 11.00 -7.62
N GLN A 80 -15.40 11.73 -7.74
CA GLN A 80 -15.36 12.98 -8.50
C GLN A 80 -15.67 12.77 -10.01
N LEU A 81 -15.14 11.69 -10.60
CA LEU A 81 -15.47 11.30 -11.98
C LEU A 81 -16.95 10.92 -12.15
N ASN A 82 -17.53 10.24 -11.16
CA ASN A 82 -18.95 9.96 -11.16
C ASN A 82 -19.80 11.23 -11.05
N ASP A 83 -19.40 12.20 -10.22
CA ASP A 83 -20.08 13.47 -10.09
C ASP A 83 -19.94 14.31 -11.39
N LEU A 84 -18.75 14.35 -11.98
CA LEU A 84 -18.54 14.95 -13.32
C LEU A 84 -19.48 14.34 -14.36
N SER A 85 -19.67 13.02 -14.36
CA SER A 85 -20.57 12.34 -15.30
C SER A 85 -22.04 12.72 -15.09
N ARG A 86 -22.45 13.02 -13.85
CA ARG A 86 -23.80 13.53 -13.53
C ARG A 86 -23.97 14.98 -13.95
N ILE A 87 -22.95 15.83 -13.69
CA ILE A 87 -22.96 17.24 -14.09
C ILE A 87 -23.05 17.35 -15.61
N ALA A 88 -22.30 16.50 -16.35
CA ALA A 88 -22.35 16.46 -17.80
C ALA A 88 -23.77 16.29 -18.37
N GLN A 89 -24.65 15.55 -17.67
CA GLN A 89 -26.04 15.35 -18.09
C GLN A 89 -26.91 16.62 -18.00
N GLY A 90 -26.41 17.67 -17.40
CA GLY A 90 -27.09 18.96 -17.33
C GLY A 90 -26.81 19.90 -18.48
N PHE A 91 -25.90 19.51 -19.40
CA PHE A 91 -25.55 20.28 -20.62
C PHE A 91 -26.34 19.79 -21.85
N SER A 92 -26.26 20.56 -22.92
CA SER A 92 -26.85 20.23 -24.23
C SER A 92 -26.27 18.89 -24.77
N PRO A 93 -27.02 18.12 -25.56
CA PRO A 93 -26.59 16.77 -26.00
C PRO A 93 -25.19 16.72 -26.65
N PRO A 94 -24.74 17.65 -27.51
CA PRO A 94 -23.39 17.60 -28.07
C PRO A 94 -22.30 17.80 -27.01
N ALA A 95 -22.47 18.75 -26.08
CA ALA A 95 -21.51 18.98 -24.98
C ALA A 95 -21.53 17.83 -23.98
N GLN A 96 -22.72 17.34 -23.64
CA GLN A 96 -22.87 16.17 -22.76
C GLN A 96 -22.08 14.96 -23.29
N GLN A 97 -22.28 14.61 -24.57
CA GLN A 97 -21.62 13.44 -25.17
C GLN A 97 -20.10 13.62 -25.14
N HIS A 98 -19.59 14.80 -25.51
CA HIS A 98 -18.17 15.10 -25.53
C HIS A 98 -17.53 14.96 -24.14
N MET A 99 -18.19 15.51 -23.11
CA MET A 99 -17.75 15.38 -21.71
C MET A 99 -17.72 13.91 -21.24
N LEU A 100 -18.78 13.14 -21.52
CA LEU A 100 -18.86 11.75 -21.12
C LEU A 100 -17.80 10.88 -21.82
N ASP A 101 -17.51 11.16 -23.09
CA ASP A 101 -16.47 10.45 -23.84
C ASP A 101 -15.07 10.76 -23.31
N GLY A 102 -14.81 12.02 -22.93
CA GLY A 102 -13.56 12.42 -22.27
C GLY A 102 -13.36 11.71 -20.93
N ILE A 103 -14.39 11.70 -20.07
CA ILE A 103 -14.35 11.00 -18.78
C ILE A 103 -14.09 9.49 -18.98
N ARG A 104 -14.77 8.89 -19.96
CA ARG A 104 -14.61 7.46 -20.31
C ARG A 104 -13.18 7.17 -20.78
N SER A 105 -12.64 7.98 -21.67
CA SER A 105 -11.29 7.86 -22.21
C SER A 105 -10.25 7.94 -21.09
N TYR A 106 -10.40 8.91 -20.18
CA TYR A 106 -9.52 9.05 -19.02
C TYR A 106 -9.55 7.81 -18.11
N ILE A 107 -10.75 7.35 -17.73
CA ILE A 107 -10.88 6.17 -16.86
C ILE A 107 -10.26 4.93 -17.51
N GLN A 108 -10.45 4.73 -18.80
CA GLN A 108 -9.85 3.63 -19.55
C GLN A 108 -8.32 3.71 -19.53
N ALA A 109 -7.75 4.89 -19.79
CA ALA A 109 -6.31 5.10 -19.75
C ALA A 109 -5.73 4.84 -18.35
N VAL A 110 -6.46 5.22 -17.29
CA VAL A 110 -6.06 4.91 -15.91
C VAL A 110 -6.07 3.40 -15.65
N ILE A 111 -7.15 2.69 -16.02
CA ILE A 111 -7.28 1.25 -15.74
C ILE A 111 -6.27 0.43 -16.55
N ASP A 112 -6.17 0.71 -17.86
CA ASP A 112 -5.46 -0.16 -18.79
C ASP A 112 -3.95 0.12 -18.80
N ASP A 113 -3.53 1.36 -18.52
CA ASP A 113 -2.16 1.82 -18.69
C ASP A 113 -1.53 2.27 -17.36
N GLU A 114 -2.20 3.17 -16.61
CA GLU A 114 -1.59 3.75 -15.41
C GLU A 114 -1.56 2.77 -14.24
N TRP A 115 -2.60 1.94 -14.08
CA TRP A 115 -2.62 0.94 -13.02
C TRP A 115 -1.46 -0.06 -13.10
N PRO A 116 -1.15 -0.65 -14.29
CA PRO A 116 0.04 -1.48 -14.44
C PRO A 116 1.36 -0.75 -14.16
N THR A 117 1.52 0.50 -14.65
CA THR A 117 2.79 1.24 -14.50
C THR A 117 3.01 1.74 -13.07
N MET A 118 1.95 1.99 -12.30
CA MET A 118 2.04 2.36 -10.89
C MET A 118 2.62 1.25 -10.01
N SER A 119 2.50 -0.02 -10.41
CA SER A 119 3.17 -1.11 -9.70
C SER A 119 4.71 -0.96 -9.70
N ASP A 120 5.26 -0.21 -10.67
CA ASP A 120 6.68 0.13 -10.79
C ASP A 120 6.98 1.57 -10.33
N GLY A 121 6.04 2.25 -9.67
CA GLY A 121 6.17 3.64 -9.20
C GLY A 121 6.18 4.66 -10.34
N LYS A 122 5.58 4.36 -11.50
CA LYS A 122 5.60 5.24 -12.67
C LYS A 122 4.20 5.71 -13.07
N ALA A 123 4.09 7.01 -13.39
CA ALA A 123 2.91 7.56 -14.04
C ALA A 123 2.85 7.14 -15.52
N SER A 124 1.64 7.00 -16.06
CA SER A 124 1.42 6.71 -17.47
C SER A 124 1.35 7.99 -18.30
N PRO A 125 2.17 8.13 -19.37
CA PRO A 125 2.03 9.23 -20.33
C PRO A 125 0.67 9.26 -21.01
N ARG A 126 0.05 8.10 -21.25
CA ARG A 126 -1.28 8.00 -21.88
C ARG A 126 -2.37 8.51 -20.95
N ALA A 127 -2.34 8.15 -19.67
CA ALA A 127 -3.30 8.68 -18.71
C ALA A 127 -3.07 10.17 -18.45
N GLN A 128 -1.83 10.66 -18.52
CA GLN A 128 -1.52 12.08 -18.48
C GLN A 128 -2.12 12.83 -19.68
N ALA A 129 -1.92 12.33 -20.89
CA ALA A 129 -2.51 12.93 -22.10
C ALA A 129 -4.05 12.92 -22.05
N ALA A 130 -4.66 11.83 -21.55
CA ALA A 130 -6.11 11.75 -21.39
C ALA A 130 -6.65 12.75 -20.36
N MET A 131 -5.91 13.06 -19.29
CA MET A 131 -6.26 14.10 -18.32
C MET A 131 -6.16 15.50 -18.96
N GLU A 132 -5.11 15.77 -19.73
CA GLU A 132 -4.92 17.05 -20.43
C GLU A 132 -6.02 17.27 -21.46
N GLU A 133 -6.40 16.23 -22.20
CA GLU A 133 -7.51 16.26 -23.14
C GLU A 133 -8.86 16.53 -22.44
N LEU A 134 -9.08 15.88 -21.29
CA LEU A 134 -10.26 16.12 -20.47
C LEU A 134 -10.34 17.59 -20.03
N TRP A 135 -9.23 18.17 -19.58
CA TRP A 135 -9.14 19.61 -19.27
C TRP A 135 -9.39 20.51 -20.49
N HIS A 136 -8.89 20.11 -21.66
CA HIS A 136 -9.10 20.84 -22.92
C HIS A 136 -10.58 20.84 -23.27
N MET A 137 -11.26 19.71 -23.26
CA MET A 137 -12.69 19.58 -23.54
C MET A 137 -13.54 20.47 -22.62
N TYR A 138 -13.24 20.50 -21.32
CA TYR A 138 -13.99 21.36 -20.39
C TYR A 138 -13.75 22.84 -20.63
N ARG A 139 -12.57 23.27 -21.06
CA ARG A 139 -12.28 24.68 -21.41
C ARG A 139 -12.96 25.15 -22.67
N GLU A 140 -13.33 24.26 -23.58
CA GLU A 140 -14.05 24.58 -24.81
C GLU A 140 -15.56 24.70 -24.61
N VAL A 141 -16.08 24.32 -23.45
CA VAL A 141 -17.50 24.47 -23.14
C VAL A 141 -17.83 25.94 -22.98
N ASP A 142 -18.82 26.42 -23.76
CA ASP A 142 -19.37 27.76 -23.67
C ASP A 142 -20.79 27.71 -23.06
N PRO A 143 -20.95 27.93 -21.76
CA PRO A 143 -22.24 27.87 -21.09
C PRO A 143 -23.15 28.98 -21.56
N GLN A 144 -24.35 28.64 -22.02
CA GLN A 144 -25.31 29.56 -22.61
C GLN A 144 -26.35 30.08 -21.62
N THR A 145 -26.51 29.43 -20.47
CA THR A 145 -27.52 29.79 -19.46
C THR A 145 -26.90 29.96 -18.08
N ASN A 146 -27.56 30.66 -17.17
CA ASN A 146 -27.13 30.77 -15.77
C ASN A 146 -27.03 29.40 -15.09
N ARG A 147 -27.89 28.46 -15.48
CA ARG A 147 -27.83 27.08 -14.97
C ARG A 147 -26.57 26.38 -15.45
N GLU A 148 -26.26 26.48 -16.76
CA GLU A 148 -25.04 25.87 -17.31
C GLU A 148 -23.77 26.52 -16.73
N ASN A 149 -23.77 27.82 -16.49
CA ASN A 149 -22.66 28.50 -15.80
C ASN A 149 -22.40 27.94 -14.41
N ALA A 150 -23.47 27.71 -13.62
CA ALA A 150 -23.34 27.12 -12.30
C ALA A 150 -22.83 25.67 -12.36
N LEU A 151 -23.35 24.85 -13.29
CA LEU A 151 -22.89 23.48 -13.53
C LEU A 151 -21.43 23.44 -14.03
N TYR A 152 -21.05 24.37 -14.87
CA TYR A 152 -19.70 24.52 -15.41
C TYR A 152 -18.68 24.83 -14.30
N SER A 153 -19.00 25.78 -13.41
CA SER A 153 -18.15 26.10 -12.27
C SER A 153 -17.94 24.87 -11.37
N GLU A 154 -19.02 24.17 -11.03
CA GLU A 154 -18.94 22.93 -10.24
C GLU A 154 -18.14 21.83 -10.97
N ALA A 155 -18.30 21.72 -12.29
CA ALA A 155 -17.55 20.76 -13.08
C ALA A 155 -16.04 21.02 -13.05
N LEU A 156 -15.61 22.28 -13.14
CA LEU A 156 -14.20 22.65 -13.03
C LEU A 156 -13.62 22.35 -11.66
N ASP A 157 -14.37 22.59 -10.59
CA ASP A 157 -13.98 22.24 -9.23
C ASP A 157 -13.80 20.71 -9.09
N ARG A 158 -14.75 19.91 -9.60
CA ARG A 158 -14.63 18.44 -9.60
C ARG A 158 -13.47 17.94 -10.43
N LEU A 159 -13.21 18.55 -11.58
CA LEU A 159 -12.08 18.19 -12.43
C LEU A 159 -10.73 18.51 -11.77
N SER A 160 -10.66 19.62 -11.03
CA SER A 160 -9.51 19.94 -10.19
C SER A 160 -9.29 18.88 -9.12
N ASP A 161 -10.34 18.48 -8.43
CA ASP A 161 -10.31 17.41 -7.41
C ASP A 161 -9.85 16.06 -8.01
N VAL A 162 -10.31 15.71 -9.22
CA VAL A 162 -9.83 14.51 -9.94
C VAL A 162 -8.32 14.57 -10.17
N SER A 163 -7.83 15.73 -10.66
CA SER A 163 -6.40 15.95 -10.92
C SER A 163 -5.57 15.83 -9.63
N ASP A 164 -6.06 16.39 -8.53
CA ASP A 164 -5.40 16.34 -7.23
C ASP A 164 -5.36 14.92 -6.65
N ASN A 165 -6.49 14.21 -6.67
CA ASN A 165 -6.56 12.82 -6.20
C ASN A 165 -5.70 11.87 -7.06
N ARG A 166 -5.66 12.08 -8.39
CA ARG A 166 -4.71 11.37 -9.28
C ARG A 166 -3.27 11.60 -8.87
N ARG A 167 -2.88 12.87 -8.60
CA ARG A 167 -1.52 13.20 -8.15
C ARG A 167 -1.18 12.52 -6.84
N LEU A 168 -2.11 12.54 -5.87
CA LEU A 168 -1.93 11.85 -4.59
C LEU A 168 -1.79 10.32 -4.79
N ARG A 169 -2.58 9.73 -5.68
CA ARG A 169 -2.48 8.30 -6.02
C ARG A 169 -1.14 7.93 -6.64
N ILE A 170 -0.64 8.75 -7.57
CA ILE A 170 0.67 8.53 -8.21
C ILE A 170 1.80 8.69 -7.17
N ASN A 171 1.76 9.74 -6.33
CA ASN A 171 2.76 9.93 -5.29
C ASN A 171 2.78 8.75 -4.33
N ALA A 172 1.61 8.28 -3.88
CA ALA A 172 1.51 7.11 -3.00
C ALA A 172 2.06 5.81 -3.63
N SER A 173 2.15 5.73 -4.97
CA SER A 173 2.79 4.60 -5.65
C SER A 173 4.33 4.68 -5.66
N GLN A 174 4.88 5.86 -5.37
CA GLN A 174 6.32 6.16 -5.35
C GLN A 174 6.89 6.23 -3.93
N ASP A 175 6.01 6.36 -2.93
CA ASP A 175 6.40 6.46 -1.54
C ASP A 175 6.76 5.07 -1.00
N ASP A 176 8.01 4.95 -0.55
CA ASP A 176 8.56 3.76 0.10
C ASP A 176 9.02 4.08 1.52
N ILE A 177 9.03 3.07 2.39
CA ILE A 177 9.70 3.19 3.70
C ILE A 177 11.17 3.59 3.50
N PRO A 178 11.65 4.69 4.14
CA PRO A 178 13.04 5.12 4.05
C PRO A 178 14.01 3.97 4.38
N ILE A 179 15.10 3.88 3.60
CA ILE A 179 16.07 2.79 3.73
C ILE A 179 16.60 2.62 5.15
N ILE A 180 16.76 3.72 5.90
CA ILE A 180 17.24 3.68 7.30
C ILE A 180 16.24 2.96 8.21
N VAL A 181 14.94 3.19 8.04
CA VAL A 181 13.88 2.51 8.80
C VAL A 181 13.84 1.04 8.41
N ARG A 182 13.97 0.73 7.13
CA ARG A 182 14.02 -0.66 6.62
C ARG A 182 15.22 -1.42 7.20
N VAL A 183 16.40 -0.80 7.25
CA VAL A 183 17.59 -1.40 7.90
C VAL A 183 17.36 -1.62 9.40
N LEU A 184 16.73 -0.65 10.08
CA LEU A 184 16.42 -0.77 11.51
C LEU A 184 15.41 -1.88 11.80
N LEU A 185 14.39 -2.05 10.94
CA LEU A 185 13.41 -3.12 11.06
C LEU A 185 14.05 -4.51 10.92
N TRP A 186 14.80 -4.73 9.84
CA TRP A 186 15.43 -6.02 9.59
C TRP A 186 16.56 -6.31 10.57
N GLY A 187 17.40 -5.29 10.86
CA GLY A 187 18.51 -5.40 11.81
C GLY A 187 18.03 -5.63 13.23
N GLY A 188 17.01 -4.89 13.67
CA GLY A 188 16.40 -5.04 15.00
C GLY A 188 15.78 -6.43 15.18
N GLY A 189 15.09 -6.93 14.15
CA GLY A 189 14.55 -8.30 14.17
C GLY A 189 15.62 -9.36 14.26
N LEU A 190 16.68 -9.23 13.47
CA LEU A 190 17.82 -10.14 13.49
C LEU A 190 18.51 -10.16 14.86
N ILE A 191 18.79 -8.98 15.43
CA ILE A 191 19.41 -8.83 16.75
C ILE A 191 18.50 -9.46 17.82
N THR A 192 17.21 -9.16 17.80
CA THR A 192 16.25 -9.68 18.79
C THR A 192 16.19 -11.23 18.75
N ILE A 193 16.16 -11.82 17.55
CA ILE A 193 16.20 -13.27 17.37
C ILE A 193 17.55 -13.84 17.84
N ALA A 194 18.68 -13.22 17.46
CA ALA A 194 20.02 -13.67 17.81
C ALA A 194 20.26 -13.67 19.33
N PHE A 195 19.70 -12.69 20.06
CA PHE A 195 19.78 -12.65 21.51
C PHE A 195 19.18 -13.89 22.20
N THR A 196 18.16 -14.53 21.58
CA THR A 196 17.58 -15.76 22.13
C THR A 196 18.58 -16.92 22.19
N TYR A 197 19.66 -16.87 21.42
CA TYR A 197 20.68 -17.91 21.40
C TYR A 197 21.56 -17.91 22.64
N PHE A 198 21.68 -16.75 23.31
CA PHE A 198 22.50 -16.57 24.51
C PHE A 198 21.80 -17.03 25.79
N PHE A 199 20.55 -17.47 25.71
CA PHE A 199 19.90 -18.08 26.88
C PHE A 199 20.45 -19.49 27.18
N GLY A 200 21.00 -19.67 28.39
CA GLY A 200 21.47 -20.93 28.89
C GLY A 200 20.33 -21.86 29.35
N VAL A 201 19.44 -22.27 28.45
CA VAL A 201 18.35 -23.21 28.77
C VAL A 201 18.84 -24.65 28.64
N LYS A 202 18.69 -25.50 29.69
CA LYS A 202 19.11 -26.91 29.68
C LYS A 202 18.45 -27.70 28.54
N SER A 203 17.15 -27.49 28.32
CA SER A 203 16.40 -28.15 27.26
C SER A 203 16.55 -27.46 25.92
N VAL A 204 17.28 -28.07 24.99
CA VAL A 204 17.43 -27.58 23.61
C VAL A 204 16.06 -27.45 22.89
N ARG A 205 15.13 -28.38 23.17
CA ARG A 205 13.79 -28.36 22.56
C ARG A 205 12.98 -27.16 23.03
N SER A 206 13.03 -26.84 24.32
CA SER A 206 12.34 -25.68 24.89
C SER A 206 12.90 -24.40 24.34
N GLN A 207 14.22 -24.23 24.25
CA GLN A 207 14.86 -23.07 23.66
C GLN A 207 14.51 -22.92 22.18
N ALA A 208 14.54 -24.02 21.42
CA ALA A 208 14.16 -24.03 20.02
C ALA A 208 12.72 -23.58 19.80
N LEU A 209 11.78 -24.03 20.66
CA LEU A 209 10.38 -23.60 20.59
C LEU A 209 10.21 -22.10 20.88
N MET A 210 10.86 -21.57 21.90
CA MET A 210 10.83 -20.15 22.25
C MET A 210 11.41 -19.28 21.13
N THR A 211 12.58 -19.68 20.59
CA THR A 211 13.21 -19.00 19.46
C THR A 211 12.33 -19.04 18.20
N ALA A 212 11.72 -20.20 17.91
CA ALA A 212 10.82 -20.36 16.77
C ALA A 212 9.56 -19.49 16.91
N ALA A 213 8.96 -19.43 18.11
CA ALA A 213 7.80 -18.59 18.38
C ALA A 213 8.14 -17.10 18.17
N LEU A 214 9.24 -16.61 18.74
CA LEU A 214 9.68 -15.22 18.56
C LEU A 214 10.01 -14.91 17.10
N ALA A 215 10.79 -15.77 16.44
CA ALA A 215 11.14 -15.61 15.03
C ALA A 215 9.89 -15.62 14.13
N GLY A 216 8.92 -16.48 14.44
CA GLY A 216 7.65 -16.55 13.73
C GLY A 216 6.84 -15.26 13.85
N VAL A 217 6.68 -14.72 15.06
CA VAL A 217 5.94 -13.46 15.28
C VAL A 217 6.65 -12.29 14.61
N VAL A 218 7.96 -12.13 14.82
CA VAL A 218 8.74 -11.04 14.23
C VAL A 218 8.67 -11.07 12.69
N SER A 219 8.90 -12.24 12.09
CA SER A 219 8.87 -12.37 10.64
C SER A 219 7.47 -12.17 10.05
N PHE A 220 6.42 -12.56 10.77
CA PHE A 220 5.05 -12.32 10.35
C PHE A 220 4.70 -10.82 10.34
N ILE A 221 5.12 -10.08 11.38
CA ILE A 221 4.92 -8.61 11.43
C ILE A 221 5.72 -7.94 10.31
N LEU A 222 6.98 -8.30 10.11
CA LEU A 222 7.80 -7.77 9.00
C LEU A 222 7.18 -8.07 7.63
N PHE A 223 6.60 -9.26 7.46
CA PHE A 223 5.85 -9.60 6.24
C PHE A 223 4.66 -8.67 6.02
N ILE A 224 3.87 -8.38 7.08
CA ILE A 224 2.74 -7.43 7.00
C ILE A 224 3.24 -6.04 6.60
N VAL A 225 4.31 -5.55 7.21
CA VAL A 225 4.91 -4.25 6.87
C VAL A 225 5.28 -4.19 5.38
N VAL A 226 6.01 -5.20 4.87
CA VAL A 226 6.40 -5.26 3.46
C VAL A 226 5.20 -5.40 2.53
N ALA A 227 4.16 -6.14 2.95
CA ALA A 227 2.96 -6.33 2.14
C ALA A 227 2.10 -5.07 2.01
N LEU A 228 2.19 -4.14 2.97
CA LEU A 228 1.44 -2.88 2.99
C LEU A 228 2.26 -1.68 2.49
N ASP A 229 3.60 -1.78 2.49
CA ASP A 229 4.53 -0.72 2.10
C ASP A 229 4.30 -0.21 0.65
N ASN A 230 3.81 -1.08 -0.23
CA ASN A 230 3.49 -0.75 -1.63
C ASN A 230 2.01 -0.97 -1.93
N PRO A 231 1.17 0.08 -1.80
CA PRO A 231 -0.29 -0.05 -1.91
C PRO A 231 -0.80 -0.55 -3.28
N PHE A 232 -0.02 -0.37 -4.35
CA PHE A 232 -0.40 -0.73 -5.72
C PHE A 232 0.32 -1.97 -6.25
N HIS A 233 1.26 -2.53 -5.47
CA HIS A 233 2.02 -3.73 -5.83
C HIS A 233 1.67 -4.92 -4.94
N GLY A 234 1.92 -6.14 -5.44
CA GLY A 234 1.78 -7.35 -4.65
C GLY A 234 0.33 -7.84 -4.50
N TYR A 235 0.07 -8.60 -3.44
CA TYR A 235 -1.18 -9.31 -3.22
C TYR A 235 -2.19 -8.53 -2.37
N LEU A 236 -1.72 -7.75 -1.40
CA LEU A 236 -2.52 -6.78 -0.66
C LEU A 236 -2.37 -5.45 -1.40
N ARG A 237 -3.22 -5.22 -2.40
CA ARG A 237 -3.14 -4.02 -3.22
C ARG A 237 -4.48 -3.35 -3.36
N VAL A 238 -4.45 -2.05 -3.50
CA VAL A 238 -5.58 -1.24 -3.94
C VAL A 238 -5.89 -1.60 -5.39
N THR A 239 -7.14 -1.81 -5.72
CA THR A 239 -7.60 -2.23 -7.06
C THR A 239 -8.29 -1.08 -7.79
N PRO A 240 -8.34 -1.08 -9.14
CA PRO A 240 -9.07 -0.08 -9.92
C PRO A 240 -10.59 -0.26 -9.89
N GLN A 241 -11.13 -1.09 -8.97
CA GLN A 241 -12.56 -1.41 -8.92
C GLN A 241 -13.47 -0.17 -8.86
N PRO A 242 -13.17 0.87 -8.04
CA PRO A 242 -13.99 2.08 -8.03
C PRO A 242 -14.06 2.77 -9.41
N MET A 243 -12.96 2.79 -10.17
CA MET A 243 -12.90 3.34 -11.52
C MET A 243 -13.73 2.49 -12.51
N GLN A 244 -13.63 1.15 -12.41
CA GLN A 244 -14.42 0.24 -13.23
C GLN A 244 -15.92 0.41 -12.99
N ASP A 245 -16.32 0.62 -11.75
CA ASP A 245 -17.73 0.84 -11.38
C ASP A 245 -18.27 2.13 -12.00
N VAL A 246 -17.50 3.21 -11.99
CA VAL A 246 -17.85 4.48 -12.66
C VAL A 246 -17.93 4.28 -14.17
N LEU A 247 -16.96 3.61 -14.78
CA LEU A 247 -16.94 3.33 -16.22
C LEU A 247 -18.20 2.53 -16.64
N ASN A 248 -18.60 1.55 -15.86
CA ASN A 248 -19.80 0.76 -16.11
C ASN A 248 -21.08 1.60 -16.00
N ARG A 249 -21.16 2.52 -15.02
CA ARG A 249 -22.29 3.46 -14.89
C ARG A 249 -22.40 4.41 -16.08
N ILE A 250 -21.29 4.99 -16.54
CA ILE A 250 -21.28 5.90 -17.70
C ILE A 250 -21.79 5.19 -18.96
N LYS A 251 -21.48 3.89 -19.14
CA LYS A 251 -21.97 3.10 -20.27
C LYS A 251 -23.48 2.93 -20.28
N THR A 252 -24.15 3.04 -19.12
CA THR A 252 -25.62 2.90 -19.01
C THR A 252 -26.36 4.23 -19.14
N ILE A 253 -25.65 5.37 -19.22
CA ILE A 253 -26.26 6.68 -19.44
C ILE A 253 -26.80 6.74 -20.89
N PRO A 254 -28.12 6.96 -21.08
CA PRO A 254 -28.68 7.07 -22.43
C PRO A 254 -28.07 8.27 -23.13
N THR A 255 -27.49 8.05 -24.28
CA THR A 255 -27.18 9.14 -25.23
C THR A 255 -28.50 9.56 -25.86
N GLN A 256 -28.99 10.73 -25.49
CA GLN A 256 -30.16 11.30 -26.17
C GLN A 256 -29.77 11.63 -27.62
N PRO A 257 -30.57 11.22 -28.58
CA PRO A 257 -30.32 11.48 -29.98
C PRO A 257 -30.42 12.99 -30.34
#